data_bdba8166db6ae5da3d52674cd22577bc
#
_entry.id   bdba8166db6ae5da3d52674cd22577bc
#
_cell.length_a   1.000
_cell.length_b   1.000
_cell.length_c   1.000
_cell.angle_alpha   90.00
_cell.angle_beta   90.00
_cell.angle_gamma   90.00
#
_symmetry.space_group_name_H-M   'P 1'
#
loop_
_entity.id
_entity.type
_entity.pdbx_description
1 polymer ?
#
loop_
_entity_poly.entity_id
_entity_poly.type
_entity_poly.pdbx_seq_one_letter_code
_entity_poly.pdbx_strand_id
1 'polypeptide(L)'
;MIQMVRKIGILILFLFTVVFFIDCNSTYTSKKKGYFKIDFPERKYVLFDEVDIPYSFEYPEYANIVKDSTFFDSTPENPFWRNIDFPQFNARIFLSYKIIGGSATYKIKQADGTYRDSSGINYFDRMVNDAFNLTNKNESVASSIKDSLFNTQNNITGIFFRVGGNAATARQFFMSDTTRHFLRGALYFDTTPNVDSLRPVQDFLQVDIDHLINTFKWKNK
;
A
#
# COMPACT_ATOMS: atom_id res chain seq x y z
N MET A 1 5.00 -79.39 20.63
CA MET A 1 4.69 -78.94 19.23
C MET A 1 3.60 -77.91 19.21
N ILE A 2 2.45 -78.11 19.85
CA ILE A 2 1.29 -77.14 19.79
C ILE A 2 1.64 -75.75 20.38
N GLN A 3 2.43 -75.67 21.49
CA GLN A 3 2.81 -74.37 22.07
C GLN A 3 3.78 -73.59 21.18
N MET A 4 4.60 -74.26 20.44
CA MET A 4 5.56 -73.62 19.50
C MET A 4 4.83 -73.00 18.28
N VAL A 5 3.86 -73.70 17.75
CA VAL A 5 2.99 -73.28 16.65
C VAL A 5 2.16 -72.00 17.02
N ARG A 6 1.65 -71.99 18.28
CA ARG A 6 0.90 -70.88 18.85
C ARG A 6 1.77 -69.64 19.04
N LYS A 7 3.02 -69.76 19.46
CA LYS A 7 3.97 -68.65 19.58
C LYS A 7 4.35 -68.10 18.23
N ILE A 8 4.54 -68.92 17.22
CA ILE A 8 4.83 -68.50 15.85
C ILE A 8 3.64 -67.75 15.25
N GLY A 9 2.39 -68.23 15.46
CA GLY A 9 1.18 -67.56 15.03
C GLY A 9 1.00 -66.16 15.63
N ILE A 10 1.30 -66.01 16.94
CA ILE A 10 1.24 -64.71 17.63
C ILE A 10 2.32 -63.73 17.06
N LEU A 11 3.53 -64.26 16.76
CA LEU A 11 4.61 -63.44 16.22
C LEU A 11 4.29 -62.94 14.82
N ILE A 12 3.69 -63.80 13.97
CA ILE A 12 3.25 -63.47 12.62
C ILE A 12 2.14 -62.42 12.68
N LEU A 13 1.16 -62.58 13.58
CA LEU A 13 0.08 -61.63 13.77
C LEU A 13 0.59 -60.24 14.23
N PHE A 14 1.58 -60.26 15.14
CA PHE A 14 2.23 -59.04 15.61
C PHE A 14 3.04 -58.33 14.48
N LEU A 15 3.75 -59.12 13.69
CA LEU A 15 4.49 -58.58 12.55
C LEU A 15 3.54 -57.97 11.49
N PHE A 16 2.38 -58.59 11.27
CA PHE A 16 1.36 -58.12 10.35
C PHE A 16 0.71 -56.84 10.83
N THR A 17 0.46 -56.69 12.14
CA THR A 17 -0.06 -55.43 12.70
C THR A 17 0.95 -54.29 12.61
N VAL A 18 2.25 -54.52 12.75
CA VAL A 18 3.28 -53.48 12.65
C VAL A 18 3.38 -52.91 11.23
N VAL A 19 3.17 -53.77 10.21
CA VAL A 19 3.20 -53.33 8.80
C VAL A 19 2.04 -52.38 8.47
N PHE A 20 0.89 -52.47 9.14
CA PHE A 20 -0.25 -51.57 8.95
C PHE A 20 -0.05 -50.16 9.53
N PHE A 21 0.93 -49.99 10.43
CA PHE A 21 1.26 -48.69 11.03
C PHE A 21 2.36 -47.93 10.26
N ILE A 22 2.89 -48.47 9.17
CA ILE A 22 3.76 -47.72 8.27
C ILE A 22 2.84 -46.87 7.37
N ASP A 23 2.22 -45.88 7.98
CA ASP A 23 1.47 -44.87 7.26
C ASP A 23 2.44 -44.10 6.36
N CYS A 24 2.13 -44.08 5.09
CA CYS A 24 2.88 -43.36 4.10
C CYS A 24 2.76 -41.88 4.43
N ASN A 25 3.78 -41.28 5.03
CA ASN A 25 3.89 -39.84 5.17
C ASN A 25 3.88 -39.24 3.78
N SER A 26 2.68 -39.03 3.21
CA SER A 26 2.52 -38.26 2.01
C SER A 26 3.02 -36.85 2.32
N THR A 27 4.16 -36.49 1.80
CA THR A 27 4.63 -35.10 1.84
C THR A 27 3.51 -34.25 1.25
N TYR A 28 2.78 -33.55 2.12
CA TYR A 28 1.77 -32.59 1.70
C TYR A 28 2.46 -31.49 0.89
N THR A 29 2.45 -31.59 -0.39
CA THR A 29 2.85 -30.52 -1.29
C THR A 29 1.71 -29.50 -1.31
N SER A 30 1.88 -28.40 -0.61
CA SER A 30 0.97 -27.26 -0.70
C SER A 30 0.83 -26.88 -2.17
N LYS A 31 -0.35 -27.12 -2.74
CA LYS A 31 -0.66 -26.66 -4.09
C LYS A 31 -0.59 -25.15 -4.08
N LYS A 32 0.17 -24.56 -5.01
CA LYS A 32 0.17 -23.11 -5.19
C LYS A 32 -1.27 -22.66 -5.44
N LYS A 33 -1.72 -21.65 -4.70
CA LYS A 33 -3.04 -21.03 -4.95
C LYS A 33 -3.05 -20.55 -6.40
N GLY A 34 -4.02 -21.02 -7.20
CA GLY A 34 -4.29 -20.48 -8.52
C GLY A 34 -5.03 -19.15 -8.36
N TYR A 35 -4.58 -18.12 -9.04
CA TYR A 35 -5.28 -16.84 -9.14
C TYR A 35 -5.82 -16.70 -10.58
N PHE A 36 -6.92 -15.96 -10.71
CA PHE A 36 -7.39 -15.59 -12.04
C PHE A 36 -6.31 -14.78 -12.77
N LYS A 37 -6.15 -15.04 -14.07
CA LYS A 37 -5.28 -14.21 -14.90
C LYS A 37 -5.79 -12.78 -14.91
N ILE A 38 -4.93 -11.83 -14.60
CA ILE A 38 -5.22 -10.40 -14.72
C ILE A 38 -4.60 -9.94 -16.04
N ASP A 39 -5.42 -9.40 -16.93
CA ASP A 39 -4.94 -8.77 -18.15
C ASP A 39 -4.63 -7.30 -17.85
N PHE A 40 -3.36 -6.98 -17.79
CA PHE A 40 -2.89 -5.62 -17.54
C PHE A 40 -2.91 -4.81 -18.84
N PRO A 41 -3.35 -3.54 -18.80
CA PRO A 41 -3.32 -2.66 -19.97
C PRO A 41 -1.88 -2.30 -20.36
N GLU A 42 -1.72 -1.91 -21.63
CA GLU A 42 -0.45 -1.35 -22.12
C GLU A 42 -0.20 0.01 -21.43
N ARG A 43 1.05 0.26 -21.04
CA ARG A 43 1.43 1.53 -20.43
C ARG A 43 1.64 2.59 -21.48
N LYS A 44 0.78 3.59 -21.45
CA LYS A 44 0.92 4.87 -22.15
C LYS A 44 0.65 5.97 -21.14
N TYR A 45 1.46 7.01 -21.18
CA TYR A 45 1.38 8.08 -20.19
C TYR A 45 0.94 9.38 -20.83
N VAL A 46 0.15 10.16 -20.07
CA VAL A 46 -0.33 11.48 -20.41
C VAL A 46 0.06 12.46 -19.33
N LEU A 47 0.32 13.72 -19.73
CA LEU A 47 0.72 14.77 -18.81
C LEU A 47 -0.51 15.34 -18.08
N PHE A 48 -0.46 15.37 -16.77
CA PHE A 48 -1.31 16.18 -15.91
C PHE A 48 -0.66 17.53 -15.69
N ASP A 49 -1.28 18.60 -16.20
CA ASP A 49 -0.77 19.98 -16.11
C ASP A 49 -1.92 21.00 -16.08
N GLU A 50 -2.72 20.98 -15.00
CA GLU A 50 -3.78 21.97 -14.78
C GLU A 50 -3.20 23.31 -14.35
N VAL A 51 -3.71 24.44 -14.92
CA VAL A 51 -3.17 25.79 -14.72
C VAL A 51 -3.10 26.19 -13.24
N ASP A 52 -4.13 25.87 -12.46
CA ASP A 52 -4.24 26.30 -11.06
C ASP A 52 -3.56 25.37 -10.06
N ILE A 53 -3.05 24.21 -10.50
CA ILE A 53 -2.39 23.24 -9.67
C ILE A 53 -0.89 23.53 -9.60
N PRO A 54 -0.26 23.52 -8.39
CA PRO A 54 1.15 23.88 -8.19
C PRO A 54 2.13 22.80 -8.59
N TYR A 55 1.68 21.74 -9.26
CA TYR A 55 2.50 20.62 -9.70
C TYR A 55 1.99 20.03 -11.02
N SER A 56 2.85 19.29 -11.69
CA SER A 56 2.55 18.49 -12.88
C SER A 56 3.28 17.14 -12.79
N PHE A 57 2.74 16.13 -13.46
CA PHE A 57 3.31 14.78 -13.55
C PHE A 57 2.67 14.02 -14.72
N GLU A 58 3.28 12.89 -15.09
CA GLU A 58 2.67 11.97 -16.04
C GLU A 58 1.98 10.82 -15.30
N TYR A 59 0.82 10.41 -15.85
CA TYR A 59 0.02 9.29 -15.34
C TYR A 59 -0.47 8.41 -16.49
N PRO A 60 -0.81 7.12 -16.25
CA PRO A 60 -1.20 6.22 -17.33
C PRO A 60 -2.60 6.55 -17.88
N GLU A 61 -2.78 6.43 -19.20
CA GLU A 61 -4.05 6.71 -19.90
C GLU A 61 -5.26 5.92 -19.38
N TYR A 62 -5.02 4.75 -18.77
CA TYR A 62 -6.08 3.92 -18.19
C TYR A 62 -6.52 4.37 -16.78
N ALA A 63 -5.92 5.43 -16.25
CA ALA A 63 -6.32 6.07 -15.01
C ALA A 63 -7.05 7.39 -15.25
N ASN A 64 -7.82 7.83 -14.26
CA ASN A 64 -8.54 9.10 -14.30
C ASN A 64 -8.06 10.01 -13.16
N ILE A 65 -7.83 11.29 -13.46
CA ILE A 65 -7.59 12.28 -12.43
C ILE A 65 -8.93 12.84 -11.96
N VAL A 66 -9.17 12.77 -10.66
CA VAL A 66 -10.40 13.25 -10.02
C VAL A 66 -10.04 14.28 -8.96
N LYS A 67 -10.74 15.43 -8.97
CA LYS A 67 -10.64 16.38 -7.87
C LYS A 67 -11.20 15.75 -6.62
N ASP A 68 -10.45 15.80 -5.53
CA ASP A 68 -10.99 15.35 -4.25
C ASP A 68 -12.04 16.35 -3.77
N SER A 69 -13.30 15.91 -3.70
CA SER A 69 -14.44 16.73 -3.25
C SER A 69 -14.84 16.43 -1.81
N THR A 70 -14.56 15.20 -1.35
CA THR A 70 -14.85 14.74 0.02
C THR A 70 -13.82 13.72 0.45
N PHE A 71 -13.04 14.04 1.46
CA PHE A 71 -12.12 13.10 2.09
C PHE A 71 -12.77 12.60 3.39
N PHE A 72 -13.22 11.33 3.42
CA PHE A 72 -13.91 10.74 4.57
C PHE A 72 -15.03 11.66 5.13
N ASP A 73 -15.98 12.04 4.28
CA ASP A 73 -17.13 12.90 4.60
C ASP A 73 -16.77 14.33 5.06
N SER A 74 -15.55 14.78 4.83
CA SER A 74 -15.12 16.15 5.12
C SER A 74 -14.66 16.89 3.87
N THR A 75 -14.84 18.19 3.83
CA THR A 75 -14.28 19.03 2.76
C THR A 75 -12.75 18.92 2.75
N PRO A 76 -12.10 18.75 1.58
CA PRO A 76 -10.64 18.71 1.50
C PRO A 76 -10.00 19.95 2.13
N GLU A 77 -8.86 19.76 2.78
CA GLU A 77 -8.11 20.83 3.45
C GLU A 77 -7.69 21.96 2.49
N ASN A 78 -7.47 21.61 1.21
CA ASN A 78 -7.20 22.61 0.17
C ASN A 78 -7.64 22.13 -1.23
N PRO A 79 -7.82 23.05 -2.20
CA PRO A 79 -8.33 22.74 -3.54
C PRO A 79 -7.35 22.01 -4.45
N PHE A 80 -6.10 21.80 -4.01
CA PHE A 80 -5.04 21.21 -4.81
C PHE A 80 -4.92 19.70 -4.66
N TRP A 81 -5.77 19.07 -3.85
CA TRP A 81 -5.82 17.62 -3.73
C TRP A 81 -6.40 16.98 -4.99
N ARG A 82 -5.76 15.92 -5.43
CA ARG A 82 -6.18 15.13 -6.58
C ARG A 82 -6.09 13.65 -6.23
N ASN A 83 -6.96 12.88 -6.86
CA ASN A 83 -6.94 11.43 -6.77
C ASN A 83 -6.66 10.88 -8.17
N ILE A 84 -5.89 9.80 -8.24
CA ILE A 84 -5.68 9.03 -9.46
C ILE A 84 -6.45 7.74 -9.30
N ASP A 85 -7.55 7.61 -10.03
CA ASP A 85 -8.43 6.46 -9.99
C ASP A 85 -8.03 5.46 -11.07
N PHE A 86 -7.95 4.18 -10.67
CA PHE A 86 -7.72 3.03 -11.54
C PHE A 86 -8.96 2.14 -11.53
N PRO A 87 -10.02 2.46 -12.33
CA PRO A 87 -11.31 1.77 -12.24
C PRO A 87 -11.20 0.25 -12.50
N GLN A 88 -10.33 -0.16 -13.41
CA GLN A 88 -10.10 -1.56 -13.75
C GLN A 88 -9.59 -2.39 -12.56
N PHE A 89 -8.92 -1.75 -11.60
CA PHE A 89 -8.30 -2.41 -10.44
C PHE A 89 -9.01 -2.11 -9.12
N ASN A 90 -10.11 -1.33 -9.14
CA ASN A 90 -10.72 -0.78 -7.93
C ASN A 90 -9.67 -0.18 -6.99
N ALA A 91 -8.75 0.61 -7.56
CA ALA A 91 -7.64 1.20 -6.85
C ALA A 91 -7.62 2.71 -7.03
N ARG A 92 -7.06 3.41 -6.04
CA ARG A 92 -6.95 4.87 -6.04
C ARG A 92 -5.67 5.30 -5.34
N ILE A 93 -4.97 6.26 -5.92
CA ILE A 93 -3.90 7.00 -5.25
C ILE A 93 -4.47 8.34 -4.80
N PHE A 94 -4.49 8.56 -3.48
CA PHE A 94 -4.82 9.86 -2.91
C PHE A 94 -3.57 10.73 -2.90
N LEU A 95 -3.64 11.91 -3.55
CA LEU A 95 -2.58 12.91 -3.55
C LEU A 95 -3.00 14.10 -2.70
N SER A 96 -2.40 14.26 -1.54
CA SER A 96 -2.63 15.37 -0.63
C SER A 96 -1.46 16.34 -0.65
N TYR A 97 -1.74 17.57 -1.07
CA TYR A 97 -0.76 18.64 -1.17
C TYR A 97 -0.87 19.59 0.01
N LYS A 98 0.27 20.07 0.51
CA LYS A 98 0.37 21.09 1.56
C LYS A 98 1.48 22.08 1.23
N ILE A 99 1.28 23.34 1.67
CA ILE A 99 2.30 24.38 1.58
C ILE A 99 3.08 24.38 2.90
N ILE A 100 4.41 24.28 2.83
CA ILE A 100 5.30 24.43 3.99
C ILE A 100 5.22 25.89 4.45
N GLY A 101 5.01 26.10 5.74
CA GLY A 101 4.72 27.41 6.32
C GLY A 101 3.28 27.90 6.13
N GLY A 102 2.46 27.19 5.36
CA GLY A 102 1.05 27.52 5.19
C GLY A 102 0.19 27.13 6.40
N SER A 103 -1.07 27.58 6.38
CA SER A 103 -2.04 27.24 7.43
C SER A 103 -2.38 25.75 7.38
N ALA A 104 -2.52 25.15 8.55
CA ALA A 104 -3.03 23.81 8.76
C ALA A 104 -4.28 23.85 9.62
N THR A 105 -5.29 23.05 9.26
CA THR A 105 -6.44 22.76 10.12
C THR A 105 -6.35 21.31 10.56
N TYR A 106 -6.53 21.04 11.84
CA TYR A 106 -6.51 19.69 12.40
C TYR A 106 -7.49 19.54 13.55
N LYS A 107 -7.93 18.32 13.80
CA LYS A 107 -8.87 18.01 14.88
C LYS A 107 -8.11 17.52 16.11
N ILE A 108 -8.32 18.19 17.23
CA ILE A 108 -7.79 17.77 18.54
C ILE A 108 -8.88 16.98 19.25
N LYS A 109 -8.57 15.74 19.65
CA LYS A 109 -9.45 14.92 20.47
C LYS A 109 -9.46 15.49 21.89
N GLN A 110 -10.65 15.78 22.42
CA GLN A 110 -10.88 16.25 23.78
C GLN A 110 -10.94 15.06 24.76
N ALA A 111 -10.84 15.34 26.04
CA ALA A 111 -10.93 14.33 27.10
C ALA A 111 -12.30 13.61 27.14
N ASP A 112 -13.37 14.29 26.70
CA ASP A 112 -14.73 13.76 26.59
C ASP A 112 -14.97 12.91 25.31
N GLY A 113 -13.93 12.74 24.49
CA GLY A 113 -14.00 11.99 23.23
C GLY A 113 -14.45 12.81 22.02
N THR A 114 -14.89 14.05 22.21
CA THR A 114 -15.25 14.96 21.11
C THR A 114 -14.02 15.49 20.38
N TYR A 115 -14.21 16.10 19.21
CA TYR A 115 -13.13 16.71 18.44
C TYR A 115 -13.36 18.22 18.32
N ARG A 116 -12.30 18.99 18.55
CA ARG A 116 -12.29 20.44 18.33
C ARG A 116 -11.35 20.76 17.17
N ASP A 117 -11.79 21.61 16.26
CA ASP A 117 -10.94 22.15 15.21
C ASP A 117 -9.88 23.08 15.82
N SER A 118 -8.68 22.95 15.34
CA SER A 118 -7.53 23.77 15.70
C SER A 118 -6.78 24.16 14.44
N SER A 119 -6.13 25.29 14.46
CA SER A 119 -5.29 25.78 13.39
C SER A 119 -3.83 25.84 13.81
N GLY A 120 -2.95 25.75 12.85
CA GLY A 120 -1.50 25.83 13.06
C GLY A 120 -0.77 26.08 11.75
N ILE A 121 0.51 25.83 11.77
CA ILE A 121 1.40 26.00 10.62
C ILE A 121 1.90 24.61 10.19
N ASN A 122 1.98 24.40 8.89
CA ASN A 122 2.57 23.21 8.26
C ASN A 122 4.11 23.29 8.34
N TYR A 123 4.69 22.84 9.44
CA TYR A 123 6.14 22.67 9.53
C TYR A 123 6.58 21.41 8.79
N PHE A 124 7.68 21.49 8.04
CA PHE A 124 8.20 20.38 7.24
C PHE A 124 8.42 19.12 8.08
N ASP A 125 9.14 19.23 9.19
CA ASP A 125 9.44 18.08 10.06
C ASP A 125 8.17 17.42 10.62
N ARG A 126 7.14 18.23 10.94
CA ARG A 126 5.86 17.72 11.39
C ARG A 126 5.17 16.92 10.29
N MET A 127 5.15 17.40 9.05
CA MET A 127 4.54 16.69 7.93
C MET A 127 5.28 15.40 7.59
N VAL A 128 6.61 15.38 7.71
CA VAL A 128 7.42 14.16 7.59
C VAL A 128 7.05 13.16 8.69
N ASN A 129 7.00 13.61 9.94
CA ASN A 129 6.59 12.76 11.07
C ASN A 129 5.16 12.23 10.89
N ASP A 130 4.24 13.05 10.38
CA ASP A 130 2.87 12.62 10.07
C ASP A 130 2.84 11.53 8.99
N ALA A 131 3.70 11.62 7.96
CA ALA A 131 3.81 10.59 6.92
C ALA A 131 4.30 9.25 7.50
N PHE A 132 5.30 9.26 8.39
CA PHE A 132 5.74 8.07 9.13
C PHE A 132 4.64 7.52 10.03
N ASN A 133 3.98 8.37 10.82
CA ASN A 133 2.91 7.97 11.73
C ASN A 133 1.72 7.33 10.98
N LEU A 134 1.33 7.90 9.82
CA LEU A 134 0.28 7.34 8.97
C LEU A 134 0.67 5.99 8.38
N THR A 135 1.94 5.80 8.03
CA THR A 135 2.46 4.53 7.56
C THR A 135 2.48 3.49 8.69
N ASN A 136 2.93 3.87 9.88
CA ASN A 136 3.02 3.01 11.06
C ASN A 136 1.65 2.58 11.62
N LYS A 137 0.55 3.24 11.25
CA LYS A 137 -0.81 2.74 11.56
C LYS A 137 -1.10 1.35 11.01
N ASN A 138 -0.33 0.90 10.03
CA ASN A 138 -0.43 -0.47 9.50
C ASN A 138 0.37 -1.51 10.31
N GLU A 139 1.12 -1.12 11.36
CA GLU A 139 2.05 -1.98 12.08
C GLU A 139 1.39 -3.27 12.61
N SER A 140 0.15 -3.20 13.08
CA SER A 140 -0.58 -4.35 13.63
C SER A 140 -0.90 -5.44 12.60
N VAL A 141 -0.92 -5.11 11.31
CA VAL A 141 -1.26 -6.02 10.20
C VAL A 141 -0.12 -6.19 9.19
N ALA A 142 0.92 -5.39 9.32
CA ALA A 142 2.09 -5.41 8.44
C ALA A 142 3.01 -6.58 8.79
N SER A 143 3.51 -7.28 7.78
CA SER A 143 4.62 -8.22 7.95
C SER A 143 5.98 -7.54 7.87
N SER A 144 6.05 -6.36 7.26
CA SER A 144 7.23 -5.50 7.19
C SER A 144 6.83 -4.08 6.81
N ILE A 145 7.57 -3.09 7.31
CA ILE A 145 7.52 -1.70 6.85
C ILE A 145 8.94 -1.33 6.45
N LYS A 146 9.11 -0.94 5.19
CA LYS A 146 10.39 -0.52 4.62
C LYS A 146 10.22 0.86 4.01
N ASP A 147 11.17 1.73 4.27
CA ASP A 147 11.28 3.04 3.65
C ASP A 147 12.54 3.15 2.79
N SER A 148 12.50 3.98 1.79
CA SER A 148 13.63 4.30 0.93
C SER A 148 13.59 5.77 0.53
N LEU A 149 14.70 6.46 0.77
CA LEU A 149 14.91 7.81 0.31
C LEU A 149 15.10 7.80 -1.21
N PHE A 150 14.54 8.79 -1.90
CA PHE A 150 14.81 9.04 -3.30
C PHE A 150 15.05 10.53 -3.57
N ASN A 151 15.78 10.80 -4.64
CA ASN A 151 15.95 12.13 -5.20
C ASN A 151 15.81 12.04 -6.72
N THR A 152 14.95 12.87 -7.30
CA THR A 152 14.68 12.88 -8.74
C THR A 152 15.59 13.88 -9.46
N GLN A 153 15.68 13.78 -10.78
CA GLN A 153 16.40 14.76 -11.61
C GLN A 153 15.79 16.16 -11.55
N ASN A 154 14.55 16.30 -11.09
CA ASN A 154 13.87 17.60 -10.92
C ASN A 154 14.10 18.18 -9.51
N ASN A 155 15.11 17.72 -8.77
CA ASN A 155 15.45 18.14 -7.40
C ASN A 155 14.30 17.96 -6.40
N ILE A 156 13.54 16.88 -6.56
CA ILE A 156 12.47 16.50 -5.64
C ILE A 156 12.99 15.38 -4.77
N THR A 157 13.00 15.61 -3.47
CA THR A 157 13.38 14.62 -2.47
C THR A 157 12.14 14.03 -1.82
N GLY A 158 12.19 12.76 -1.49
CA GLY A 158 11.07 12.11 -0.84
C GLY A 158 11.43 10.77 -0.22
N ILE A 159 10.44 10.19 0.43
CA ILE A 159 10.52 8.83 0.98
C ILE A 159 9.40 8.00 0.38
N PHE A 160 9.76 6.80 -0.06
CA PHE A 160 8.83 5.79 -0.51
C PHE A 160 8.71 4.69 0.55
N PHE A 161 7.50 4.40 0.98
CA PHE A 161 7.18 3.36 1.96
C PHE A 161 6.58 2.13 1.28
N ARG A 162 7.11 0.96 1.61
CA ARG A 162 6.56 -0.35 1.21
C ARG A 162 6.12 -1.08 2.46
N VAL A 163 4.81 -1.29 2.56
CA VAL A 163 4.20 -2.02 3.68
C VAL A 163 3.81 -3.40 3.17
N GLY A 164 4.43 -4.42 3.72
CA GLY A 164 4.10 -5.82 3.45
C GLY A 164 2.97 -6.33 4.36
N GLY A 165 2.39 -7.47 4.01
CA GLY A 165 1.25 -8.03 4.74
C GLY A 165 -0.09 -7.48 4.27
N ASN A 166 -1.13 -7.66 5.09
CA ASN A 166 -2.50 -7.29 4.74
C ASN A 166 -2.80 -5.82 5.10
N ALA A 167 -1.90 -4.92 4.70
CA ALA A 167 -2.04 -3.50 4.94
C ALA A 167 -3.01 -2.85 3.93
N ALA A 168 -3.84 -1.92 4.41
CA ALA A 168 -4.76 -1.16 3.55
C ALA A 168 -4.02 -0.26 2.56
N THR A 169 -2.81 0.20 2.91
CA THR A 169 -1.96 1.08 2.11
C THR A 169 -0.57 0.48 1.93
N ALA A 170 -0.44 -0.45 1.00
CA ALA A 170 0.82 -1.15 0.77
C ALA A 170 1.92 -0.26 0.15
N ARG A 171 1.54 0.82 -0.53
CA ARG A 171 2.44 1.77 -1.20
C ARG A 171 2.06 3.19 -0.79
N GLN A 172 3.02 3.90 -0.20
CA GLN A 172 2.87 5.29 0.19
C GLN A 172 4.16 6.03 -0.13
N PHE A 173 4.08 7.32 -0.33
CA PHE A 173 5.24 8.17 -0.53
C PHE A 173 4.94 9.60 -0.12
N PHE A 174 5.98 10.38 0.11
CA PHE A 174 5.89 11.82 0.07
C PHE A 174 7.02 12.41 -0.78
N MET A 175 6.78 13.59 -1.30
CA MET A 175 7.70 14.37 -2.10
C MET A 175 7.72 15.81 -1.63
N SER A 176 8.87 16.45 -1.67
CA SER A 176 9.03 17.85 -1.25
C SER A 176 10.23 18.49 -1.94
N ASP A 177 10.20 19.81 -2.04
CA ASP A 177 11.37 20.67 -2.29
C ASP A 177 12.01 21.17 -0.99
N THR A 178 11.51 20.68 0.17
CA THR A 178 11.91 21.02 1.54
C THR A 178 11.68 22.48 1.97
N THR A 179 11.24 23.34 1.07
CA THR A 179 11.13 24.79 1.31
C THR A 179 9.70 25.31 1.21
N ARG A 180 8.93 24.85 0.20
CA ARG A 180 7.59 25.38 -0.07
C ARG A 180 6.53 24.31 -0.26
N HIS A 181 6.87 23.20 -0.90
CA HIS A 181 5.90 22.23 -1.38
C HIS A 181 6.08 20.87 -0.70
N PHE A 182 4.97 20.30 -0.27
CA PHE A 182 4.90 18.95 0.25
C PHE A 182 3.69 18.24 -0.34
N LEU A 183 3.90 17.04 -0.91
CA LEU A 183 2.85 16.21 -1.45
C LEU A 183 3.02 14.79 -0.91
N ARG A 184 1.94 14.22 -0.38
CA ARG A 184 1.87 12.83 0.05
C ARG A 184 0.96 12.05 -0.89
N GLY A 185 1.40 10.86 -1.30
CA GLY A 185 0.62 9.90 -2.06
C GLY A 185 0.41 8.60 -1.28
N ALA A 186 -0.76 7.98 -1.41
CA ALA A 186 -1.06 6.69 -0.81
C ALA A 186 -2.00 5.88 -1.71
N LEU A 187 -1.59 4.66 -2.06
CA LEU A 187 -2.38 3.73 -2.85
C LEU A 187 -3.31 2.93 -1.96
N TYR A 188 -4.61 2.98 -2.26
CA TYR A 188 -5.67 2.19 -1.63
C TYR A 188 -6.36 1.31 -2.67
N PHE A 189 -6.89 0.19 -2.18
CA PHE A 189 -7.81 -0.66 -2.94
C PHE A 189 -9.17 -0.66 -2.24
N ASP A 190 -10.24 -0.56 -3.03
CA ASP A 190 -11.61 -0.68 -2.53
C ASP A 190 -11.97 -2.16 -2.36
N THR A 191 -11.24 -2.84 -1.49
CA THR A 191 -11.45 -4.25 -1.12
C THR A 191 -10.75 -4.57 0.20
N THR A 192 -11.13 -5.69 0.81
CA THR A 192 -10.45 -6.19 2.00
C THR A 192 -8.98 -6.50 1.68
N PRO A 193 -8.03 -5.96 2.46
CA PRO A 193 -6.61 -6.18 2.22
C PRO A 193 -6.24 -7.66 2.25
N ASN A 194 -5.69 -8.15 1.15
CA ASN A 194 -5.15 -9.50 1.00
C ASN A 194 -3.90 -9.43 0.12
N VAL A 195 -2.73 -9.56 0.74
CA VAL A 195 -1.45 -9.38 0.04
C VAL A 195 -1.27 -10.36 -1.11
N ASP A 196 -1.71 -11.60 -0.96
CA ASP A 196 -1.51 -12.63 -2.00
C ASP A 196 -2.26 -12.31 -3.29
N SER A 197 -3.52 -11.84 -3.18
CA SER A 197 -4.34 -11.48 -4.34
C SER A 197 -4.05 -10.09 -4.90
N LEU A 198 -3.67 -9.13 -4.04
CA LEU A 198 -3.42 -7.75 -4.47
C LEU A 198 -2.00 -7.53 -5.00
N ARG A 199 -1.03 -8.39 -4.65
CA ARG A 199 0.38 -8.22 -5.04
C ARG A 199 0.58 -8.02 -6.55
N PRO A 200 -0.02 -8.79 -7.47
CA PRO A 200 0.20 -8.57 -8.90
C PRO A 200 -0.20 -7.15 -9.35
N VAL A 201 -1.31 -6.62 -8.82
CA VAL A 201 -1.78 -5.27 -9.14
C VAL A 201 -0.93 -4.22 -8.45
N GLN A 202 -0.53 -4.45 -7.20
CA GLN A 202 0.39 -3.55 -6.48
C GLN A 202 1.73 -3.41 -7.21
N ASP A 203 2.29 -4.51 -7.70
CA ASP A 203 3.56 -4.51 -8.42
C ASP A 203 3.41 -3.88 -9.82
N PHE A 204 2.26 -4.08 -10.46
CA PHE A 204 1.95 -3.41 -11.71
C PHE A 204 1.85 -1.88 -11.53
N LEU A 205 1.06 -1.41 -10.56
CA LEU A 205 0.89 0.03 -10.27
C LEU A 205 2.13 0.67 -9.65
N GLN A 206 3.05 -0.12 -9.07
CA GLN A 206 4.32 0.40 -8.57
C GLN A 206 5.12 1.07 -9.68
N VAL A 207 5.14 0.50 -10.88
CA VAL A 207 5.85 1.08 -12.04
C VAL A 207 5.25 2.43 -12.44
N ASP A 208 3.93 2.58 -12.35
CA ASP A 208 3.23 3.83 -12.65
C ASP A 208 3.48 4.90 -11.57
N ILE A 209 3.56 4.48 -10.31
CA ILE A 209 3.95 5.39 -9.21
C ILE A 209 5.39 5.86 -9.38
N ASP A 210 6.31 4.95 -9.73
CA ASP A 210 7.72 5.31 -9.98
C ASP A 210 7.83 6.27 -11.18
N HIS A 211 7.03 6.06 -12.24
CA HIS A 211 6.97 6.98 -13.38
C HIS A 211 6.43 8.37 -12.96
N LEU A 212 5.33 8.41 -12.21
CA LEU A 212 4.78 9.63 -11.65
C LEU A 212 5.86 10.40 -10.86
N ILE A 213 6.54 9.75 -9.94
CA ILE A 213 7.59 10.37 -9.12
C ILE A 213 8.73 10.93 -9.99
N ASN A 214 9.18 10.18 -11.00
CA ASN A 214 10.28 10.60 -11.88
C ASN A 214 9.92 11.74 -12.82
N THR A 215 8.66 11.86 -13.22
CA THR A 215 8.17 12.92 -14.10
C THR A 215 7.62 14.14 -13.37
N PHE A 216 7.47 14.03 -12.05
CA PHE A 216 6.90 15.07 -11.21
C PHE A 216 7.72 16.36 -11.23
N LYS A 217 7.01 17.49 -11.27
CA LYS A 217 7.60 18.84 -11.22
C LYS A 217 6.74 19.77 -10.38
N TRP A 218 7.38 20.58 -9.56
CA TRP A 218 6.74 21.75 -8.97
C TRP A 218 6.63 22.86 -10.00
N LYS A 219 5.54 23.61 -9.97
CA LYS A 219 5.38 24.80 -10.79
C LYS A 219 5.74 26.02 -9.96
N ASN A 220 6.61 26.86 -10.51
CA ASN A 220 6.94 28.14 -9.90
C ASN A 220 5.71 29.07 -10.04
N LYS A 221 4.99 29.27 -8.94
CA LYS A 221 3.96 30.29 -8.79
C LYS A 221 4.21 31.13 -7.54
#